data_b9d032518150deb3e8345b597b8a53c3
#
_entry.id   b9d032518150deb3e8345b597b8a53c3
#
_cell.length_a   1.000
_cell.length_b   1.000
_cell.length_c   1.000
_cell.angle_alpha   90.00
_cell.angle_beta   90.00
_cell.angle_gamma   90.00
#
_symmetry.space_group_name_H-M   'P 1'
#
loop_
_entity.id
_entity.type
_entity.pdbx_description
1 polymer ?
#
loop_
_entity_poly.entity_id
_entity_poly.type
_entity_poly.pdbx_seq_one_letter_code
_entity_poly.pdbx_strand_id
1 'polypeptide(L)' 'MVNREDPAPIWQQVAAVLRQRIADGTITGRLPSERDLQNEFGVAPMTTRKAVRQLQSEGLVTTVTGRGTFVVRKDQD' A
#
# COMPACT_ATOMS: atom_id res chain seq x y z
N MET A 1 -1.37 -13.55 -5.86
CA MET A 1 -1.45 -12.25 -5.24
C MET A 1 -2.15 -11.25 -6.15
N VAL A 2 -1.47 -10.74 -7.19
CA VAL A 2 -2.15 -9.92 -8.19
C VAL A 2 -2.67 -10.85 -9.27
N ASN A 3 -3.98 -10.77 -9.54
CA ASN A 3 -4.64 -11.63 -10.52
C ASN A 3 -5.06 -10.78 -11.71
N ARG A 4 -4.39 -10.95 -12.84
CA ARG A 4 -4.67 -10.14 -14.03
C ARG A 4 -5.97 -10.53 -14.72
N GLU A 5 -6.53 -11.68 -14.37
CA GLU A 5 -7.83 -12.11 -14.89
C GLU A 5 -9.00 -11.57 -14.06
N ASP A 6 -8.71 -11.06 -12.85
CA ASP A 6 -9.72 -10.43 -12.02
C ASP A 6 -10.15 -9.12 -12.68
N PRO A 7 -11.46 -8.83 -12.79
CA PRO A 7 -11.91 -7.57 -13.37
C PRO A 7 -11.52 -6.34 -12.58
N ALA A 8 -11.15 -6.49 -11.31
CA ALA A 8 -10.69 -5.33 -10.53
C ALA A 8 -9.39 -4.79 -11.09
N PRO A 9 -9.24 -3.46 -11.21
CA PRO A 9 -7.97 -2.88 -11.63
C PRO A 9 -6.82 -3.36 -10.75
N ILE A 10 -5.63 -3.50 -11.36
CA ILE A 10 -4.47 -4.01 -10.64
C ILE A 10 -4.14 -3.18 -9.41
N TRP A 11 -4.23 -1.84 -9.52
CA TRP A 11 -3.91 -0.99 -8.37
C TRP A 11 -4.86 -1.24 -7.19
N GLN A 12 -6.12 -1.58 -7.46
CA GLN A 12 -7.06 -1.90 -6.40
C GLN A 12 -6.70 -3.21 -5.71
N GLN A 13 -6.21 -4.18 -6.47
CA GLN A 13 -5.76 -5.44 -5.90
C GLN A 13 -4.53 -5.22 -5.01
N VAL A 14 -3.59 -4.41 -5.46
CA VAL A 14 -2.41 -4.06 -4.64
C VAL A 14 -2.84 -3.37 -3.36
N ALA A 15 -3.73 -2.40 -3.47
CA ALA A 15 -4.24 -1.68 -2.30
C ALA A 15 -4.93 -2.63 -1.33
N ALA A 16 -5.70 -3.60 -1.83
CA ALA A 16 -6.41 -4.56 -0.98
C ALA A 16 -5.43 -5.43 -0.19
N VAL A 17 -4.35 -5.91 -0.84
CA VAL A 17 -3.34 -6.70 -0.16
C VAL A 17 -2.65 -5.88 0.93
N LEU A 18 -2.28 -4.64 0.62
CA LEU A 18 -1.60 -3.78 1.59
C LEU A 18 -2.54 -3.44 2.75
N ARG A 19 -3.81 -3.17 2.45
CA ARG A 19 -4.80 -2.88 3.49
C ARG A 19 -4.93 -4.07 4.45
N GLN A 20 -4.94 -5.27 3.90
CA GLN A 20 -5.04 -6.48 4.72
C GLN A 20 -3.79 -6.64 5.60
N ARG A 21 -2.60 -6.40 5.06
CA ARG A 21 -1.35 -6.51 5.81
C ARG A 21 -1.28 -5.48 6.93
N ILE A 22 -1.82 -4.30 6.71
CA ILE A 22 -1.90 -3.28 7.76
C ILE A 22 -2.89 -3.72 8.83
N ALA A 23 -4.03 -4.26 8.42
CA ALA A 23 -5.08 -4.67 9.36
C ALA A 23 -4.63 -5.84 10.24
N ASP A 24 -3.87 -6.79 9.68
CA ASP A 24 -3.46 -7.98 10.44
C ASP A 24 -2.10 -7.80 11.14
N GLY A 25 -1.49 -6.62 11.04
CA GLY A 25 -0.24 -6.34 11.72
C GLY A 25 1.01 -6.84 11.01
N THR A 26 0.88 -7.37 9.79
CA THR A 26 2.04 -7.80 9.01
C THR A 26 2.92 -6.60 8.68
N ILE A 27 2.31 -5.46 8.36
CA ILE A 27 3.03 -4.22 8.15
C ILE A 27 2.69 -3.27 9.31
N THR A 28 3.70 -2.89 10.07
CA THR A 28 3.58 -1.88 11.11
C THR A 28 4.70 -0.85 10.88
N GLY A 29 4.43 0.40 11.16
CA GLY A 29 5.43 1.44 10.96
C GLY A 29 5.60 1.78 9.49
N ARG A 30 6.81 1.62 8.96
CA ARG A 30 7.10 2.05 7.58
C ARG A 30 6.60 1.05 6.55
N LEU A 31 5.89 1.57 5.55
CA LEU A 31 5.47 0.78 4.40
C LEU A 31 6.69 0.48 3.53
N PRO A 32 6.75 -0.68 2.86
CA PRO A 32 7.82 -0.93 1.88
C PRO A 32 7.84 0.19 0.83
N SER A 33 9.01 0.48 0.28
CA SER A 33 9.14 1.52 -0.73
C SER A 33 8.33 1.17 -1.97
N GLU A 34 8.01 2.19 -2.78
CA GLU A 34 7.30 1.95 -4.03
C GLU A 34 8.07 0.97 -4.91
N ARG A 35 9.40 1.08 -4.92
CA ARG A 35 10.23 0.18 -5.71
C ARG A 35 10.11 -1.26 -5.23
N ASP A 36 10.12 -1.46 -3.89
CA ASP A 36 9.95 -2.79 -3.33
C ASP A 36 8.59 -3.36 -3.68
N LEU A 37 7.56 -2.51 -3.63
CA LEU A 37 6.21 -2.95 -3.98
C LEU A 37 6.11 -3.29 -5.47
N GLN A 38 6.77 -2.52 -6.33
CA GLN A 38 6.81 -2.85 -7.75
C GLN A 38 7.42 -4.23 -7.97
N ASN A 39 8.51 -4.51 -7.29
CA ASN A 39 9.19 -5.78 -7.44
C ASN A 39 8.36 -6.94 -6.87
N GLU A 40 7.74 -6.73 -5.73
CA GLU A 40 6.95 -7.77 -5.11
C GLU A 40 5.72 -8.12 -5.94
N PHE A 41 5.01 -7.11 -6.42
CA PHE A 41 3.76 -7.33 -7.14
C PHE A 41 3.95 -7.46 -8.66
N GLY A 42 5.13 -7.14 -9.17
CA GLY A 42 5.38 -7.20 -10.61
C GLY A 42 4.55 -6.18 -11.38
N VAL A 43 4.43 -4.96 -10.86
CA VAL A 43 3.58 -3.94 -11.45
C VAL A 43 4.36 -2.68 -11.77
N ALA A 44 3.77 -1.82 -12.61
CA ALA A 44 4.38 -0.57 -13.03
C ALA A 44 4.38 0.46 -11.90
N PRO A 45 5.30 1.45 -11.95
CA PRO A 45 5.40 2.47 -10.89
C PRO A 45 4.09 3.21 -10.61
N MET A 46 3.34 3.56 -11.65
CA MET A 46 2.07 4.27 -11.45
C MET A 46 1.05 3.43 -10.71
N THR A 47 1.10 2.12 -10.88
CA THR A 47 0.17 1.21 -10.21
C THR A 47 0.41 1.23 -8.69
N THR A 48 1.68 1.11 -8.27
CA THR A 48 1.99 1.18 -6.84
C THR A 48 1.67 2.55 -6.26
N ARG A 49 2.00 3.61 -6.98
CA ARG A 49 1.72 4.96 -6.50
C ARG A 49 0.22 5.18 -6.29
N LYS A 50 -0.59 4.70 -7.24
CA LYS A 50 -2.03 4.85 -7.13
C LYS A 50 -2.59 4.06 -5.95
N ALA A 51 -2.06 2.85 -5.73
CA ALA A 51 -2.47 2.03 -4.59
C ALA A 51 -2.14 2.74 -3.27
N VAL A 52 -0.92 3.27 -3.13
CA VAL A 52 -0.53 3.97 -1.92
C VAL A 52 -1.37 5.22 -1.70
N ARG A 53 -1.66 5.97 -2.75
CA ARG A 53 -2.54 7.14 -2.63
C ARG A 53 -3.93 6.77 -2.16
N GLN A 54 -4.43 5.62 -2.59
CA GLN A 54 -5.72 5.14 -2.13
C GLN A 54 -5.69 4.89 -0.61
N LEU A 55 -4.63 4.26 -0.11
CA LEU A 55 -4.49 4.03 1.32
C LEU A 55 -4.36 5.34 2.09
N GLN A 56 -3.69 6.34 1.51
CA GLN A 56 -3.61 7.67 2.10
C GLN A 56 -4.99 8.29 2.23
N SER A 57 -5.80 8.19 1.19
CA SER A 57 -7.15 8.75 1.21
C SER A 57 -8.05 8.06 2.22
N GLU A 58 -7.75 6.80 2.55
CA GLU A 58 -8.48 6.05 3.57
C GLU A 58 -7.97 6.34 4.97
N GLY A 59 -6.89 7.11 5.10
CA GLY A 59 -6.32 7.44 6.39
C GLY A 59 -5.49 6.31 7.00
N LEU A 60 -5.11 5.32 6.21
CA LEU A 60 -4.36 4.17 6.72
C LEU A 60 -2.86 4.41 6.73
N VAL A 61 -2.36 5.27 5.85
CA VAL A 61 -0.93 5.60 5.77
C VAL A 61 -0.77 7.10 5.58
N THR A 62 0.42 7.59 5.92
CA THR A 62 0.79 8.99 5.69
C THR A 62 2.20 9.04 5.15
N THR A 63 2.45 9.96 4.21
CA THR A 63 3.77 10.14 3.63
C THR A 63 4.49 11.27 4.34
N VAL A 64 5.73 10.98 4.78
CA VAL A 64 6.62 11.96 5.39
C VAL A 64 7.73 12.23 4.41
N THR A 65 7.82 13.47 3.93
CA THR A 65 8.81 13.86 2.91
C THR A 65 10.22 13.52 3.37
N GLY A 66 10.95 12.82 2.51
CA GLY A 66 12.32 12.42 2.78
C GLY A 66 12.47 11.22 3.69
N ARG A 67 11.37 10.68 4.23
CA ARG A 67 11.44 9.55 5.15
C ARG A 67 10.68 8.33 4.69
N GLY A 68 9.60 8.52 3.91
CA GLY A 68 8.82 7.42 3.38
C GLY A 68 7.36 7.48 3.78
N THR A 69 6.67 6.38 3.62
CA THR A 69 5.24 6.27 3.93
C THR A 69 5.09 5.36 5.15
N PHE A 70 4.28 5.79 6.10
CA PHE A 70 4.14 5.12 7.39
C PHE A 70 2.68 4.80 7.67
N VAL A 71 2.47 3.68 8.37
CA VAL A 71 1.14 3.27 8.81
C VAL A 71 0.66 4.24 9.90
N VAL A 72 -0.58 4.70 9.76
CA VAL A 72 -1.21 5.55 10.77
C VAL A 72 -1.78 4.64 11.87
N ARG A 73 -1.42 4.91 13.11
CA ARG A 73 -1.87 4.11 14.24
C ARG A 73 -3.09 4.76 14.87
N LYS A 74 -4.24 4.15 14.61
CA LYS A 74 -5.51 4.74 15.04
C LYS A 74 -5.83 4.51 16.50
N ASP A 75 -5.18 3.53 17.12
CA ASP A 75 -5.39 3.20 18.52
C ASP A 75 -4.48 3.98 19.45
N GLN A 76 -3.77 4.94 18.93
CA GLN A 76 -2.82 5.74 19.67
C GLN A 76 -3.50 7.01 20.14
N ASP A 77 -3.66 7.15 21.41
CA ASP A 77 -4.27 8.34 22.00
C ASP A 77 -3.27 9.20 22.72
#